data_7bd3ee77b2dace1161ab7a4204d8c944
#
_entry.id   7bd3ee77b2dace1161ab7a4204d8c944
#
_cell.length_a   1.000
_cell.length_b   1.000
_cell.length_c   1.000
_cell.angle_alpha   90.00
_cell.angle_beta   90.00
_cell.angle_gamma   90.00
#
_symmetry.space_group_name_H-M   'P 1'
#
loop_
_entity.id
_entity.type
_entity.pdbx_description
1 polymer ?
#
loop_
_entity_poly.entity_id
_entity_poly.type
_entity_poly.pdbx_seq_one_letter_code
_entity_poly.pdbx_strand_id
1 'polypeptide(L)'
;MNRRFTGILLAAAVASACSAGSAKTKEPSAAPPRIPVEAATAVEQPIARFIRATGTLMAEEQADVAAETAGRVVLAPVERGTPVTAGAELIRLLAAETDAQLKEAEANAAQIEARLGLTSGTFDVNAVPEVQNAKAAYDLAQNEFGRIKSLLEQRVVSQSEYEQRRTQMEASRQQYEAAKNGAAQQFQSLQAAKARVSLARKAFADTVVRAPFGGVVAQRLVSVGDYVTKGMKVAIVVRVNPLRAQLTIPEQSVSAVAIGQPVSFEVDAYPGRRFEGKVKYVAPSLQADQRALTVEALVPNPNGELKPGLFATARIEQPARTPGVLVPAASVVVASGTSRVFVVNGDHVEERIVTTGQPVGDRIEITNGLKAGERVATKSVAQLTDGAKVS
;
A
#
# COMPACT_ATOMS: atom_id res chain seq x y z
N MET A 1 -50.74 47.14 -48.59
CA MET A 1 -51.23 46.89 -49.97
C MET A 1 -52.13 45.69 -49.92
N ASN A 2 -53.41 45.89 -49.76
CA ASN A 2 -54.50 45.64 -50.72
C ASN A 2 -54.57 44.13 -51.13
N ARG A 3 -55.65 43.39 -50.98
CA ARG A 3 -57.11 43.56 -51.25
C ARG A 3 -57.82 42.31 -50.69
N ARG A 4 -58.90 42.37 -49.90
CA ARG A 4 -60.33 42.51 -50.30
C ARG A 4 -60.74 41.45 -51.36
N PHE A 5 -61.77 40.60 -51.09
CA PHE A 5 -63.22 40.79 -51.32
C PHE A 5 -63.90 39.44 -51.02
N THR A 6 -64.93 39.49 -50.20
CA THR A 6 -66.41 39.41 -50.47
C THR A 6 -66.84 38.01 -50.94
N GLY A 7 -67.76 37.31 -50.34
CA GLY A 7 -69.09 37.56 -49.86
C GLY A 7 -70.00 36.76 -50.75
N ILE A 8 -71.04 36.11 -50.18
CA ILE A 8 -72.44 36.09 -50.64
C ILE A 8 -73.21 35.05 -49.81
N LEU A 9 -74.28 35.56 -49.20
CA LEU A 9 -75.45 34.89 -48.63
C LEU A 9 -76.22 34.14 -49.70
N LEU A 10 -76.89 33.04 -49.33
CA LEU A 10 -78.31 32.84 -49.74
C LEU A 10 -79.06 31.94 -48.74
N ALA A 11 -80.24 32.37 -48.40
CA ALA A 11 -81.18 31.84 -47.44
C ALA A 11 -82.20 30.92 -48.07
N ALA A 12 -83.01 30.33 -47.22
CA ALA A 12 -84.37 29.74 -47.39
C ALA A 12 -84.38 28.20 -47.52
N ALA A 13 -85.25 27.43 -46.95
CA ALA A 13 -86.49 27.61 -46.20
C ALA A 13 -86.95 26.28 -45.63
N VAL A 14 -87.41 26.28 -44.44
CA VAL A 14 -88.50 25.54 -43.80
C VAL A 14 -89.17 24.35 -44.55
N ALA A 15 -89.19 23.18 -43.89
CA ALA A 15 -90.32 22.25 -43.87
C ALA A 15 -90.29 21.40 -42.60
N SER A 16 -91.29 21.54 -41.77
CA SER A 16 -91.63 20.75 -40.60
C SER A 16 -92.20 19.38 -41.01
N ALA A 17 -91.70 18.28 -40.34
CA ALA A 17 -92.48 17.04 -40.27
C ALA A 17 -92.20 16.39 -38.90
N CYS A 18 -93.21 16.34 -38.05
CA CYS A 18 -93.29 15.54 -36.85
C CYS A 18 -93.30 14.05 -37.18
N SER A 19 -92.48 13.23 -36.57
CA SER A 19 -92.79 11.82 -36.39
C SER A 19 -92.17 11.30 -35.08
N ALA A 20 -92.94 10.50 -34.41
CA ALA A 20 -93.00 10.03 -33.07
C ALA A 20 -91.67 9.35 -32.54
N GLY A 21 -91.48 9.49 -31.26
CA GLY A 21 -90.38 8.92 -30.49
C GLY A 21 -90.22 7.39 -30.50
N SER A 22 -88.96 7.01 -30.57
CA SER A 22 -88.56 5.73 -30.07
C SER A 22 -87.57 6.00 -28.97
N ALA A 23 -87.95 5.71 -27.74
CA ALA A 23 -87.08 5.69 -26.61
C ALA A 23 -85.99 4.60 -26.83
N LYS A 24 -84.77 5.04 -27.17
CA LYS A 24 -83.61 4.15 -27.12
C LYS A 24 -83.35 3.85 -25.65
N THR A 25 -83.66 2.66 -25.23
CA THR A 25 -83.19 2.02 -24.03
C THR A 25 -81.62 2.16 -23.99
N LYS A 26 -81.14 2.86 -22.97
CA LYS A 26 -79.72 2.98 -22.68
C LYS A 26 -79.26 1.58 -22.32
N GLU A 27 -78.51 0.93 -23.22
CA GLU A 27 -77.77 -0.31 -22.88
C GLU A 27 -76.95 -0.04 -21.64
N PRO A 28 -76.88 -0.95 -20.67
CA PRO A 28 -75.97 -0.85 -19.54
C PRO A 28 -74.56 -0.82 -20.10
N SER A 29 -73.84 0.28 -19.89
CA SER A 29 -72.40 0.40 -20.17
C SER A 29 -71.72 -0.85 -19.63
N ALA A 30 -71.19 -1.67 -20.51
CA ALA A 30 -70.42 -2.82 -20.12
C ALA A 30 -69.33 -2.36 -19.14
N ALA A 31 -69.32 -2.96 -17.98
CA ALA A 31 -68.24 -2.70 -16.97
C ALA A 31 -66.88 -2.83 -17.63
N PRO A 32 -65.94 -1.90 -17.43
CA PRO A 32 -64.63 -1.97 -18.07
C PRO A 32 -63.98 -3.33 -17.80
N PRO A 33 -63.36 -3.94 -18.82
CA PRO A 33 -62.78 -5.27 -18.69
C PRO A 33 -61.77 -5.28 -17.55
N ARG A 34 -61.84 -6.28 -16.67
CA ARG A 34 -60.89 -6.48 -15.61
C ARG A 34 -59.58 -6.98 -16.19
N ILE A 35 -58.45 -6.34 -15.86
CA ILE A 35 -57.13 -6.73 -16.33
C ILE A 35 -56.55 -7.73 -15.31
N PRO A 36 -56.16 -8.94 -15.72
CA PRO A 36 -55.52 -9.88 -14.79
C PRO A 36 -54.13 -9.41 -14.40
N VAL A 37 -53.92 -9.22 -13.10
CA VAL A 37 -52.63 -8.76 -12.58
C VAL A 37 -52.08 -9.73 -11.53
N GLU A 38 -50.78 -9.97 -11.55
CA GLU A 38 -50.06 -10.54 -10.42
C GLU A 38 -49.57 -9.40 -9.55
N ALA A 39 -49.69 -9.52 -8.22
CA ALA A 39 -49.22 -8.50 -7.32
C ALA A 39 -48.16 -9.02 -6.40
N ALA A 40 -47.09 -8.28 -6.21
CA ALA A 40 -46.06 -8.52 -5.23
C ALA A 40 -46.09 -7.49 -4.11
N THR A 41 -45.77 -7.91 -2.91
CA THR A 41 -45.69 -7.00 -1.75
C THR A 41 -44.34 -6.28 -1.73
N ALA A 42 -44.37 -4.97 -1.53
CA ALA A 42 -43.19 -4.16 -1.29
C ALA A 42 -42.59 -4.54 0.08
N VAL A 43 -41.36 -5.01 0.08
CA VAL A 43 -40.67 -5.55 1.26
C VAL A 43 -39.59 -4.59 1.71
N GLU A 44 -39.58 -4.25 2.97
CA GLU A 44 -38.48 -3.51 3.57
C GLU A 44 -37.33 -4.47 3.92
N GLN A 45 -36.13 -4.20 3.40
CA GLN A 45 -34.94 -4.98 3.68
C GLN A 45 -33.72 -4.07 3.90
N PRO A 46 -32.76 -4.48 4.76
CA PRO A 46 -31.54 -3.75 4.93
C PRO A 46 -30.67 -3.85 3.67
N ILE A 47 -30.43 -2.71 3.02
CA ILE A 47 -29.69 -2.60 1.75
C ILE A 47 -28.27 -2.11 2.02
N ALA A 48 -27.27 -2.73 1.38
CA ALA A 48 -25.89 -2.25 1.39
C ALA A 48 -25.80 -0.92 0.62
N ARG A 49 -25.17 0.07 1.21
CA ARG A 49 -24.87 1.36 0.57
C ARG A 49 -23.42 1.40 0.13
N PHE A 50 -23.16 2.06 -0.98
CA PHE A 50 -21.83 2.19 -1.54
C PHE A 50 -21.48 3.67 -1.73
N ILE A 51 -20.27 4.01 -1.33
CA ILE A 51 -19.67 5.29 -1.68
C ILE A 51 -18.95 5.09 -3.02
N ARG A 52 -19.29 5.89 -4.00
CA ARG A 52 -18.54 5.93 -5.27
C ARG A 52 -17.36 6.87 -5.11
N ALA A 53 -16.20 6.40 -5.47
CA ALA A 53 -14.96 7.15 -5.47
C ALA A 53 -14.20 6.89 -6.75
N THR A 54 -13.43 7.86 -7.17
CA THR A 54 -12.51 7.71 -8.30
C THR A 54 -11.09 7.88 -7.82
N GLY A 55 -10.16 7.29 -8.53
CA GLY A 55 -8.77 7.40 -8.17
C GLY A 55 -7.83 6.72 -9.14
N THR A 56 -6.57 6.60 -8.73
CA THR A 56 -5.50 6.03 -9.55
C THR A 56 -4.84 4.89 -8.82
N LEU A 57 -4.52 3.82 -9.54
CA LEU A 57 -3.69 2.73 -9.04
C LEU A 57 -2.24 3.18 -9.02
N MET A 58 -1.57 3.01 -7.90
CA MET A 58 -0.16 3.33 -7.72
C MET A 58 0.60 2.06 -7.31
N ALA A 59 1.91 2.06 -7.49
CA ALA A 59 2.74 1.06 -6.86
C ALA A 59 2.57 1.13 -5.33
N GLU A 60 2.58 -0.01 -4.65
CA GLU A 60 2.56 -0.01 -3.18
C GLU A 60 3.79 0.70 -2.62
N GLU A 61 4.93 0.45 -3.26
CA GLU A 61 6.22 1.02 -2.88
C GLU A 61 7.03 1.30 -4.15
N GLN A 62 7.74 2.42 -4.17
CA GLN A 62 8.68 2.81 -5.22
C GLN A 62 9.99 3.25 -4.58
N ALA A 63 11.09 2.73 -5.08
CA ALA A 63 12.42 3.15 -4.68
C ALA A 63 13.22 3.63 -5.89
N ASP A 64 13.77 4.82 -5.78
CA ASP A 64 14.80 5.34 -6.66
C ASP A 64 16.14 4.85 -6.11
N VAL A 65 16.62 3.73 -6.64
CA VAL A 65 17.86 3.11 -6.18
C VAL A 65 19.05 3.89 -6.69
N ALA A 66 19.90 4.35 -5.77
CA ALA A 66 21.09 5.15 -6.09
C ALA A 66 22.38 4.38 -5.77
N ALA A 67 23.46 4.72 -6.45
CA ALA A 67 24.79 4.21 -6.16
C ALA A 67 25.30 4.77 -4.81
N GLU A 68 25.79 3.91 -3.92
CA GLU A 68 26.36 4.32 -2.63
C GLU A 68 27.84 4.69 -2.74
N THR A 69 28.52 4.26 -3.83
CA THR A 69 29.89 4.60 -4.17
C THR A 69 30.03 5.02 -5.62
N ALA A 70 31.12 5.71 -5.97
CA ALA A 70 31.42 6.07 -7.34
C ALA A 70 32.16 4.94 -8.06
N GLY A 71 31.94 4.80 -9.37
CA GLY A 71 32.64 3.80 -10.17
C GLY A 71 32.06 3.64 -11.56
N ARG A 72 32.76 2.88 -12.40
CA ARG A 72 32.28 2.50 -13.74
C ARG A 72 31.37 1.27 -13.64
N VAL A 73 30.25 1.29 -14.32
CA VAL A 73 29.33 0.14 -14.44
C VAL A 73 29.99 -0.95 -15.29
N VAL A 74 30.18 -2.13 -14.71
CA VAL A 74 30.74 -3.30 -15.41
C VAL A 74 29.69 -4.36 -15.73
N LEU A 75 28.57 -4.38 -14.97
CA LEU A 75 27.47 -5.31 -15.19
C LEU A 75 26.14 -4.65 -14.82
N ALA A 76 25.14 -4.89 -15.65
CA ALA A 76 23.75 -4.48 -15.42
C ALA A 76 22.82 -5.66 -15.84
N PRO A 77 22.60 -6.65 -14.95
CA PRO A 77 21.91 -7.90 -15.30
C PRO A 77 20.38 -7.72 -15.43
N VAL A 78 19.85 -6.54 -15.11
CA VAL A 78 18.42 -6.26 -15.11
C VAL A 78 18.04 -5.28 -16.21
N GLU A 79 16.84 -5.47 -16.76
CA GLU A 79 16.21 -4.57 -17.73
C GLU A 79 14.86 -4.10 -17.23
N ARG A 80 14.25 -3.13 -17.92
CA ARG A 80 12.88 -2.70 -17.64
C ARG A 80 11.91 -3.89 -17.73
N GLY A 81 11.08 -4.06 -16.69
CA GLY A 81 10.13 -5.17 -16.59
C GLY A 81 10.70 -6.43 -15.94
N THR A 82 12.00 -6.48 -15.62
CA THR A 82 12.62 -7.62 -14.92
C THR A 82 12.08 -7.72 -13.49
N PRO A 83 11.52 -8.87 -13.08
CA PRO A 83 11.18 -9.12 -11.68
C PRO A 83 12.44 -9.31 -10.85
N VAL A 84 12.48 -8.72 -9.66
CA VAL A 84 13.61 -8.80 -8.73
C VAL A 84 13.14 -9.12 -7.32
N THR A 85 13.96 -9.87 -6.58
CA THR A 85 13.76 -10.12 -5.15
C THR A 85 14.52 -9.09 -4.32
N ALA A 86 14.20 -8.95 -3.04
CA ALA A 86 14.98 -8.14 -2.12
C ALA A 86 16.45 -8.61 -2.09
N GLY A 87 17.39 -7.68 -2.17
CA GLY A 87 18.83 -7.97 -2.22
C GLY A 87 19.36 -8.40 -3.60
N ALA A 88 18.51 -8.59 -4.61
CA ALA A 88 18.95 -8.93 -5.97
C ALA A 88 19.89 -7.84 -6.53
N GLU A 89 20.91 -8.26 -7.26
CA GLU A 89 21.86 -7.36 -7.90
C GLU A 89 21.20 -6.63 -9.07
N LEU A 90 21.25 -5.31 -9.04
CA LEU A 90 20.76 -4.46 -10.12
C LEU A 90 21.87 -3.98 -11.02
N ILE A 91 22.96 -3.53 -10.42
CA ILE A 91 24.13 -2.94 -11.09
C ILE A 91 25.39 -3.36 -10.32
N ARG A 92 26.47 -3.64 -11.04
CA ARG A 92 27.80 -3.83 -10.46
C ARG A 92 28.76 -2.81 -10.99
N LEU A 93 29.46 -2.16 -10.07
CA LEU A 93 30.53 -1.21 -10.38
C LEU A 93 31.90 -1.93 -10.39
N LEU A 94 32.88 -1.32 -11.04
CA LEU A 94 34.25 -1.78 -11.03
C LEU A 94 34.81 -1.67 -9.60
N ALA A 95 35.13 -2.81 -9.01
CA ALA A 95 35.52 -2.92 -7.60
C ALA A 95 37.05 -2.93 -7.38
N ALA A 96 37.87 -2.77 -8.42
CA ALA A 96 39.33 -2.99 -8.33
C ALA A 96 40.01 -2.12 -7.25
N GLU A 97 39.61 -0.86 -7.13
CA GLU A 97 40.15 0.06 -6.13
C GLU A 97 39.68 -0.28 -4.72
N THR A 98 38.40 -0.51 -4.53
CA THR A 98 37.82 -0.85 -3.22
C THR A 98 38.25 -2.23 -2.73
N ASP A 99 38.46 -3.20 -3.64
CA ASP A 99 39.03 -4.51 -3.32
C ASP A 99 40.48 -4.38 -2.86
N ALA A 100 41.30 -3.56 -3.53
CA ALA A 100 42.67 -3.29 -3.10
C ALA A 100 42.73 -2.61 -1.71
N GLN A 101 41.86 -1.61 -1.48
CA GLN A 101 41.74 -0.94 -0.17
C GLN A 101 41.31 -1.89 0.95
N LEU A 102 40.37 -2.81 0.66
CA LEU A 102 39.95 -3.83 1.62
C LEU A 102 41.12 -4.76 1.98
N LYS A 103 41.84 -5.27 0.97
CA LYS A 103 43.00 -6.14 1.18
C LYS A 103 44.13 -5.47 1.98
N GLU A 104 44.39 -4.19 1.70
CA GLU A 104 45.37 -3.39 2.46
C GLU A 104 44.96 -3.26 3.93
N ALA A 105 43.68 -2.91 4.19
CA ALA A 105 43.16 -2.77 5.55
C ALA A 105 43.22 -4.13 6.32
N GLU A 106 42.86 -5.23 5.65
CA GLU A 106 42.91 -6.58 6.23
C GLU A 106 44.35 -7.00 6.54
N ALA A 107 45.29 -6.72 5.63
CA ALA A 107 46.73 -7.02 5.87
C ALA A 107 47.28 -6.23 7.04
N ASN A 108 46.95 -4.95 7.18
CA ASN A 108 47.36 -4.13 8.32
C ASN A 108 46.80 -4.66 9.65
N ALA A 109 45.51 -5.00 9.70
CA ALA A 109 44.92 -5.60 10.91
C ALA A 109 45.57 -6.94 11.26
N ALA A 110 45.81 -7.81 10.28
CA ALA A 110 46.46 -9.11 10.45
C ALA A 110 47.90 -8.96 10.97
N GLN A 111 48.66 -7.95 10.51
CA GLN A 111 50.00 -7.67 10.98
C GLN A 111 50.00 -7.34 12.48
N ILE A 112 49.08 -6.48 12.94
CA ILE A 112 48.97 -6.13 14.37
C ILE A 112 48.52 -7.34 15.19
N GLU A 113 47.59 -8.13 14.67
CA GLU A 113 47.06 -9.34 15.30
C GLU A 113 48.13 -10.40 15.51
N ALA A 114 48.98 -10.62 14.49
CA ALA A 114 50.13 -11.51 14.57
C ALA A 114 51.17 -11.05 15.61
N ARG A 115 51.46 -9.74 15.69
CA ARG A 115 52.35 -9.17 16.69
C ARG A 115 51.85 -9.39 18.13
N LEU A 116 50.54 -9.31 18.35
CA LEU A 116 49.91 -9.60 19.64
C LEU A 116 49.83 -11.10 19.96
N GLY A 117 50.14 -11.98 19.00
CA GLY A 117 50.05 -13.44 19.17
C GLY A 117 48.63 -13.95 19.37
N LEU A 118 47.60 -13.24 18.81
CA LEU A 118 46.19 -13.60 18.99
C LEU A 118 45.85 -14.78 18.07
N THR A 119 45.67 -15.96 18.65
CA THR A 119 45.23 -17.17 17.93
C THR A 119 43.73 -17.48 18.12
N SER A 120 43.07 -16.90 19.13
CA SER A 120 41.73 -17.29 19.57
C SER A 120 40.73 -16.13 19.82
N GLY A 121 40.96 -14.97 19.24
CA GLY A 121 39.93 -13.88 19.25
C GLY A 121 39.74 -13.12 20.57
N THR A 122 40.09 -13.66 21.72
CA THR A 122 40.05 -12.96 23.02
C THR A 122 41.41 -12.40 23.38
N PHE A 123 41.46 -11.11 23.70
CA PHE A 123 42.70 -10.47 24.14
C PHE A 123 42.96 -10.74 25.62
N ASP A 124 44.08 -11.40 25.89
CA ASP A 124 44.66 -11.50 27.22
C ASP A 124 46.06 -10.86 27.20
N VAL A 125 46.21 -9.78 27.93
CA VAL A 125 47.45 -9.04 28.01
C VAL A 125 48.60 -9.92 28.51
N ASN A 126 48.33 -10.90 29.37
CA ASN A 126 49.32 -11.79 29.92
C ASN A 126 49.76 -12.91 28.95
N ALA A 127 48.97 -13.17 27.91
CA ALA A 127 49.28 -14.15 26.87
C ALA A 127 50.16 -13.55 25.76
N VAL A 128 50.34 -12.24 25.72
CA VAL A 128 51.18 -11.58 24.70
C VAL A 128 52.63 -11.97 24.90
N PRO A 129 53.37 -12.45 23.87
CA PRO A 129 54.72 -12.97 24.00
C PRO A 129 55.73 -11.99 24.65
N GLU A 130 55.62 -10.72 24.31
CA GLU A 130 56.45 -9.65 24.87
C GLU A 130 56.21 -9.44 26.36
N VAL A 131 54.95 -9.53 26.81
CA VAL A 131 54.56 -9.45 28.22
C VAL A 131 55.02 -10.70 28.99
N GLN A 132 54.91 -11.88 28.39
CA GLN A 132 55.41 -13.13 29.01
C GLN A 132 56.91 -13.10 29.23
N ASN A 133 57.68 -12.59 28.26
CA ASN A 133 59.15 -12.45 28.41
C ASN A 133 59.50 -11.47 29.54
N ALA A 134 58.84 -10.30 29.58
CA ALA A 134 59.06 -9.31 30.64
C ALA A 134 58.66 -9.84 32.02
N LYS A 135 57.55 -10.61 32.06
CA LYS A 135 57.09 -11.27 33.31
C LYS A 135 58.12 -12.30 33.80
N ALA A 136 58.64 -13.14 32.92
CA ALA A 136 59.67 -14.15 33.29
C ALA A 136 60.96 -13.48 33.87
N ALA A 137 61.41 -12.35 33.30
CA ALA A 137 62.55 -11.58 33.82
C ALA A 137 62.21 -10.96 35.21
N TYR A 138 60.98 -10.44 35.40
CA TYR A 138 60.60 -9.96 36.72
C TYR A 138 60.45 -11.06 37.76
N ASP A 139 59.88 -12.20 37.45
CA ASP A 139 59.74 -13.36 38.34
C ASP A 139 61.09 -13.87 38.76
N LEU A 140 62.07 -13.91 37.86
CA LEU A 140 63.51 -14.27 38.18
C LEU A 140 64.12 -13.27 39.17
N ALA A 141 64.02 -11.95 38.87
CA ALA A 141 64.61 -10.92 39.74
C ALA A 141 63.92 -10.88 41.12
N GLN A 142 62.62 -11.14 41.18
CA GLN A 142 61.90 -11.25 42.44
C GLN A 142 62.32 -12.41 43.30
N ASN A 143 62.52 -13.57 42.68
CA ASN A 143 63.03 -14.78 43.37
C ASN A 143 64.49 -14.58 43.92
N GLU A 144 65.31 -13.91 43.11
CA GLU A 144 66.71 -13.57 43.55
C GLU A 144 66.71 -12.61 44.71
N PHE A 145 65.85 -11.51 44.62
CA PHE A 145 65.73 -10.55 45.71
C PHE A 145 65.20 -11.20 47.00
N GLY A 146 64.18 -12.10 46.91
CA GLY A 146 63.71 -12.87 48.06
C GLY A 146 64.79 -13.70 48.75
N ARG A 147 65.66 -14.31 47.96
CA ARG A 147 66.82 -15.08 48.46
C ARG A 147 67.81 -14.17 49.17
N ILE A 148 68.20 -13.05 48.58
CA ILE A 148 69.17 -12.10 49.19
C ILE A 148 68.61 -11.46 50.45
N LYS A 149 67.31 -11.19 50.50
CA LYS A 149 66.59 -10.66 51.66
C LYS A 149 66.79 -11.64 52.87
N SER A 150 66.54 -12.91 52.70
CA SER A 150 66.69 -13.91 53.77
C SER A 150 68.16 -14.10 54.21
N LEU A 151 69.14 -14.00 53.29
CA LEU A 151 70.55 -14.04 53.62
C LEU A 151 71.06 -12.79 54.36
N LEU A 152 70.48 -11.62 54.09
CA LEU A 152 70.70 -10.39 54.82
C LEU A 152 70.26 -10.51 56.30
N GLU A 153 69.02 -11.05 56.50
CA GLU A 153 68.49 -11.34 57.83
C GLU A 153 69.43 -12.28 58.63
N GLN A 154 70.14 -13.23 57.94
CA GLN A 154 71.16 -14.11 58.52
C GLN A 154 72.50 -13.46 58.58
N ARG A 155 72.70 -12.19 58.16
CA ARG A 155 73.97 -11.43 58.14
C ARG A 155 75.06 -12.07 57.24
N VAL A 156 74.65 -12.79 56.18
CA VAL A 156 75.60 -13.46 55.24
C VAL A 156 75.99 -12.54 54.10
N VAL A 157 75.15 -11.58 53.73
CA VAL A 157 75.40 -10.65 52.62
C VAL A 157 75.44 -9.19 53.09
N SER A 158 76.01 -8.30 52.25
CA SER A 158 76.08 -6.84 52.55
C SER A 158 74.79 -6.09 52.26
N GLN A 159 74.63 -4.96 52.96
CA GLN A 159 73.49 -4.03 52.67
C GLN A 159 73.52 -3.53 51.20
N SER A 160 74.67 -3.27 50.66
CA SER A 160 74.86 -2.82 49.29
C SER A 160 74.38 -3.87 48.28
N GLU A 161 74.63 -5.18 48.50
CA GLU A 161 74.10 -6.24 47.61
C GLU A 161 72.58 -6.36 47.70
N TYR A 162 72.04 -6.23 48.90
CA TYR A 162 70.57 -6.18 49.04
C TYR A 162 69.97 -5.03 48.27
N GLU A 163 70.50 -3.79 48.39
CA GLU A 163 69.98 -2.61 47.66
C GLU A 163 70.18 -2.78 46.15
N GLN A 164 71.26 -3.34 45.68
CA GLN A 164 71.46 -3.63 44.26
C GLN A 164 70.39 -4.60 43.72
N ARG A 165 70.11 -5.71 44.42
CA ARG A 165 69.08 -6.68 44.00
C ARG A 165 67.69 -6.11 44.08
N ARG A 166 67.40 -5.29 45.08
CA ARG A 166 66.14 -4.56 45.19
C ARG A 166 65.92 -3.63 43.99
N THR A 167 66.95 -2.87 43.62
CA THR A 167 66.86 -1.95 42.44
C THR A 167 66.67 -2.76 41.14
N GLN A 168 67.38 -3.89 41.01
CA GLN A 168 67.21 -4.76 39.84
C GLN A 168 65.77 -5.32 39.73
N MET A 169 65.22 -5.80 40.85
CA MET A 169 63.84 -6.30 40.89
C MET A 169 62.84 -5.19 40.54
N GLU A 170 63.03 -3.99 41.10
CA GLU A 170 62.10 -2.85 40.78
C GLU A 170 62.25 -2.42 39.32
N ALA A 171 63.45 -2.41 38.74
CA ALA A 171 63.61 -2.11 37.29
C ALA A 171 62.94 -3.16 36.42
N SER A 172 63.04 -4.46 36.73
CA SER A 172 62.33 -5.51 36.00
C SER A 172 60.81 -5.43 36.13
N ARG A 173 60.31 -5.03 37.30
CA ARG A 173 58.90 -4.76 37.51
C ARG A 173 58.41 -3.65 36.61
N GLN A 174 59.11 -2.52 36.54
CA GLN A 174 58.78 -1.41 35.67
C GLN A 174 58.77 -1.80 34.20
N GLN A 175 59.69 -2.67 33.76
CA GLN A 175 59.73 -3.21 32.40
C GLN A 175 58.49 -4.11 32.11
N TYR A 176 58.09 -4.94 33.08
CA TYR A 176 56.86 -5.75 32.94
C TYR A 176 55.61 -4.89 32.82
N GLU A 177 55.44 -3.86 33.67
CA GLU A 177 54.31 -2.95 33.57
C GLU A 177 54.31 -2.14 32.25
N ALA A 178 55.49 -1.73 31.78
CA ALA A 178 55.65 -1.07 30.49
C ALA A 178 55.26 -1.99 29.33
N ALA A 179 55.62 -3.27 29.36
CA ALA A 179 55.22 -4.25 28.35
C ALA A 179 53.68 -4.46 28.33
N LYS A 180 53.05 -4.57 29.49
CA LYS A 180 51.58 -4.65 29.59
C LYS A 180 50.87 -3.44 28.97
N ASN A 181 51.36 -2.24 29.32
CA ASN A 181 50.82 -1.00 28.78
C ASN A 181 51.01 -0.93 27.25
N GLY A 182 52.18 -1.35 26.76
CA GLY A 182 52.46 -1.44 25.32
C GLY A 182 51.54 -2.41 24.60
N ALA A 183 51.33 -3.62 25.18
CA ALA A 183 50.37 -4.59 24.62
C ALA A 183 48.93 -4.05 24.60
N ALA A 184 48.49 -3.40 25.68
CA ALA A 184 47.16 -2.77 25.72
C ALA A 184 47.01 -1.69 24.65
N GLN A 185 48.02 -0.84 24.44
CA GLN A 185 48.04 0.17 23.39
C GLN A 185 47.99 -0.46 21.98
N GLN A 186 48.74 -1.52 21.75
CA GLN A 186 48.69 -2.26 20.47
C GLN A 186 47.32 -2.89 20.25
N PHE A 187 46.68 -3.40 21.29
CA PHE A 187 45.30 -3.91 21.16
C PHE A 187 44.31 -2.81 20.77
N GLN A 188 44.40 -1.61 21.31
CA GLN A 188 43.61 -0.48 20.87
C GLN A 188 43.86 -0.13 19.39
N SER A 189 45.12 -0.21 18.96
CA SER A 189 45.50 -0.01 17.56
C SER A 189 44.91 -1.10 16.65
N LEU A 190 44.80 -2.36 17.11
CA LEU A 190 44.12 -3.44 16.42
C LEU A 190 42.62 -3.14 16.28
N GLN A 191 41.97 -2.66 17.33
CA GLN A 191 40.54 -2.30 17.25
C GLN A 191 40.33 -1.19 16.21
N ALA A 192 41.18 -0.17 16.16
CA ALA A 192 41.14 0.86 15.14
C ALA A 192 41.36 0.31 13.72
N ALA A 193 42.32 -0.63 13.55
CA ALA A 193 42.54 -1.29 12.26
C ALA A 193 41.36 -2.15 11.84
N LYS A 194 40.71 -2.90 12.75
CA LYS A 194 39.48 -3.66 12.49
C LYS A 194 38.32 -2.76 12.08
N ALA A 195 38.20 -1.59 12.67
CA ALA A 195 37.19 -0.59 12.25
C ALA A 195 37.45 -0.11 10.82
N ARG A 196 38.70 0.09 10.41
CA ARG A 196 39.06 0.41 9.01
C ARG A 196 38.74 -0.73 8.05
N VAL A 197 38.96 -1.98 8.43
CA VAL A 197 38.54 -3.16 7.64
C VAL A 197 37.02 -3.13 7.42
N SER A 198 36.23 -2.87 8.46
CA SER A 198 34.76 -2.80 8.36
C SER A 198 34.31 -1.70 7.39
N LEU A 199 34.96 -0.53 7.43
CA LEU A 199 34.69 0.57 6.51
C LEU A 199 35.04 0.22 5.05
N ALA A 200 36.25 -0.35 4.83
CA ALA A 200 36.68 -0.78 3.50
C ALA A 200 35.79 -1.91 2.94
N ARG A 201 35.36 -2.85 3.80
CA ARG A 201 34.43 -3.92 3.42
C ARG A 201 33.05 -3.40 3.02
N LYS A 202 32.55 -2.39 3.75
CA LYS A 202 31.32 -1.71 3.33
C LYS A 202 31.49 -1.04 1.97
N ALA A 203 32.55 -0.28 1.75
CA ALA A 203 32.83 0.37 0.49
C ALA A 203 32.92 -0.62 -0.69
N PHE A 204 33.53 -1.78 -0.46
CA PHE A 204 33.57 -2.88 -1.43
C PHE A 204 32.17 -3.47 -1.68
N ALA A 205 31.38 -3.72 -0.64
CA ALA A 205 30.02 -4.23 -0.77
C ALA A 205 29.11 -3.25 -1.52
N ASP A 206 29.31 -1.95 -1.34
CA ASP A 206 28.54 -0.87 -1.98
C ASP A 206 28.81 -0.75 -3.49
N THR A 207 29.83 -1.46 -4.01
CA THR A 207 30.04 -1.56 -5.48
C THR A 207 28.97 -2.41 -6.16
N VAL A 208 28.19 -3.20 -5.41
CA VAL A 208 27.04 -3.95 -5.91
C VAL A 208 25.76 -3.28 -5.45
N VAL A 209 25.11 -2.57 -6.36
CA VAL A 209 23.82 -1.92 -6.08
C VAL A 209 22.71 -2.96 -6.11
N ARG A 210 21.93 -3.05 -5.04
CA ARG A 210 20.93 -4.09 -4.83
C ARG A 210 19.50 -3.52 -4.70
N ALA A 211 18.51 -4.36 -5.04
CA ALA A 211 17.12 -4.03 -4.85
C ALA A 211 16.77 -3.97 -3.34
N PRO A 212 16.13 -2.88 -2.85
CA PRO A 212 15.77 -2.74 -1.45
C PRO A 212 14.60 -3.65 -1.03
N PHE A 213 13.74 -4.00 -1.97
CA PHE A 213 12.60 -4.90 -1.79
C PHE A 213 12.31 -5.70 -3.06
N GLY A 214 11.48 -6.72 -2.95
CA GLY A 214 11.00 -7.50 -4.10
C GLY A 214 9.97 -6.71 -4.93
N GLY A 215 10.15 -6.70 -6.25
CA GLY A 215 9.28 -5.94 -7.15
C GLY A 215 9.68 -6.12 -8.61
N VAL A 216 9.47 -5.10 -9.40
CA VAL A 216 9.80 -5.06 -10.83
C VAL A 216 10.63 -3.81 -11.11
N VAL A 217 11.64 -3.93 -11.96
CA VAL A 217 12.43 -2.78 -12.43
C VAL A 217 11.58 -1.93 -13.37
N ALA A 218 11.18 -0.76 -12.92
CA ALA A 218 10.40 0.19 -13.74
C ALA A 218 11.30 0.86 -14.77
N GLN A 219 12.53 1.24 -14.38
CA GLN A 219 13.50 1.88 -15.25
C GLN A 219 14.92 1.51 -14.83
N ARG A 220 15.81 1.34 -15.79
CA ARG A 220 17.26 1.34 -15.64
C ARG A 220 17.77 2.65 -16.22
N LEU A 221 18.51 3.41 -15.42
CA LEU A 221 18.94 4.76 -15.74
C LEU A 221 20.42 4.86 -16.20
N VAL A 222 21.14 3.72 -16.10
CA VAL A 222 22.56 3.64 -16.46
C VAL A 222 22.84 2.41 -17.31
N SER A 223 23.89 2.47 -18.13
CA SER A 223 24.34 1.39 -19.00
C SER A 223 25.72 0.89 -18.63
N VAL A 224 26.07 -0.34 -19.07
CA VAL A 224 27.43 -0.85 -18.92
C VAL A 224 28.40 0.09 -19.62
N GLY A 225 29.46 0.48 -18.93
CA GLY A 225 30.46 1.48 -19.38
C GLY A 225 30.25 2.88 -18.81
N ASP A 226 29.06 3.21 -18.33
CA ASP A 226 28.78 4.50 -17.70
C ASP A 226 29.57 4.68 -16.40
N TYR A 227 29.89 5.92 -16.07
CA TYR A 227 30.49 6.28 -14.80
C TYR A 227 29.44 6.90 -13.89
N VAL A 228 29.23 6.32 -12.72
CA VAL A 228 28.27 6.81 -11.72
C VAL A 228 28.98 7.45 -10.54
N THR A 229 28.35 8.43 -9.95
CA THR A 229 28.82 9.08 -8.71
C THR A 229 27.95 8.67 -7.54
N LYS A 230 28.46 8.83 -6.33
CA LYS A 230 27.67 8.56 -5.11
C LYS A 230 26.39 9.40 -5.09
N GLY A 231 25.25 8.76 -4.84
CA GLY A 231 23.91 9.38 -4.84
C GLY A 231 23.24 9.45 -6.21
N MET A 232 23.92 9.09 -7.30
CA MET A 232 23.31 9.04 -8.64
C MET A 232 22.31 7.88 -8.72
N LYS A 233 21.09 8.16 -9.17
CA LYS A 233 20.05 7.15 -9.39
C LYS A 233 20.45 6.22 -10.54
N VAL A 234 20.38 4.93 -10.31
CA VAL A 234 20.79 3.89 -11.30
C VAL A 234 19.62 3.05 -11.79
N ALA A 235 18.60 2.86 -10.95
CA ALA A 235 17.39 2.11 -11.30
C ALA A 235 16.20 2.58 -10.47
N ILE A 236 15.00 2.36 -10.99
CA ILE A 236 13.74 2.53 -10.26
C ILE A 236 13.10 1.16 -10.10
N VAL A 237 12.84 0.76 -8.86
CA VAL A 237 12.16 -0.50 -8.51
C VAL A 237 10.80 -0.17 -7.94
N VAL A 238 9.76 -0.88 -8.40
CA VAL A 238 8.37 -0.68 -7.97
C VAL A 238 7.77 -2.00 -7.48
N ARG A 239 7.03 -1.95 -6.39
CA ARG A 239 6.24 -3.08 -5.92
C ARG A 239 4.84 -2.98 -6.52
N VAL A 240 4.50 -3.93 -7.39
CA VAL A 240 3.24 -3.95 -8.12
C VAL A 240 2.23 -4.98 -7.60
N ASN A 241 2.57 -5.70 -6.53
CA ASN A 241 1.68 -6.61 -5.84
C ASN A 241 1.94 -6.57 -4.32
N PRO A 242 0.93 -6.11 -3.54
CA PRO A 242 -0.31 -5.50 -3.99
C PRO A 242 -0.08 -4.14 -4.67
N LEU A 243 -1.13 -3.59 -5.32
CA LEU A 243 -1.16 -2.18 -5.72
C LEU A 243 -1.88 -1.35 -4.66
N ARG A 244 -1.61 -0.06 -4.66
CA ARG A 244 -2.28 0.93 -3.84
C ARG A 244 -3.23 1.75 -4.70
N ALA A 245 -4.53 1.70 -4.43
CA ALA A 245 -5.51 2.58 -5.05
C ALA A 245 -5.65 3.84 -4.20
N GLN A 246 -5.24 4.97 -4.71
CA GLN A 246 -5.45 6.27 -4.08
C GLN A 246 -6.80 6.81 -4.55
N LEU A 247 -7.77 6.87 -3.64
CA LEU A 247 -9.15 7.23 -3.89
C LEU A 247 -9.47 8.59 -3.31
N THR A 248 -10.27 9.36 -4.04
CA THR A 248 -10.77 10.65 -3.61
C THR A 248 -12.21 10.51 -3.15
N ILE A 249 -12.49 10.77 -1.89
CA ILE A 249 -13.80 10.63 -1.25
C ILE A 249 -14.37 12.02 -0.98
N PRO A 250 -15.57 12.35 -1.46
CA PRO A 250 -16.23 13.62 -1.16
C PRO A 250 -16.47 13.83 0.35
N GLU A 251 -16.37 15.06 0.83
CA GLU A 251 -16.54 15.45 2.24
C GLU A 251 -17.82 14.88 2.87
N GLN A 252 -18.93 14.84 2.12
CA GLN A 252 -20.22 14.33 2.59
C GLN A 252 -20.18 12.84 3.01
N SER A 253 -19.19 12.07 2.51
CA SER A 253 -19.08 10.62 2.73
C SER A 253 -17.97 10.25 3.71
N VAL A 254 -17.27 11.23 4.27
CA VAL A 254 -16.10 11.00 5.14
C VAL A 254 -16.44 10.17 6.37
N SER A 255 -17.59 10.45 7.01
CA SER A 255 -18.03 9.75 8.22
C SER A 255 -18.36 8.27 8.00
N ALA A 256 -18.61 7.87 6.75
CA ALA A 256 -18.96 6.50 6.39
C ALA A 256 -17.77 5.66 5.90
N VAL A 257 -16.54 6.21 5.92
CA VAL A 257 -15.32 5.51 5.49
C VAL A 257 -14.50 5.12 6.71
N ALA A 258 -14.11 3.84 6.77
CA ALA A 258 -13.26 3.31 7.84
C ALA A 258 -12.23 2.32 7.27
N ILE A 259 -11.14 2.14 8.02
CA ILE A 259 -10.10 1.15 7.70
C ILE A 259 -10.71 -0.26 7.74
N GLY A 260 -10.32 -1.10 6.77
CA GLY A 260 -10.76 -2.49 6.67
C GLY A 260 -11.99 -2.70 5.81
N GLN A 261 -12.71 -1.64 5.38
CA GLN A 261 -13.87 -1.77 4.51
C GLN A 261 -13.52 -2.42 3.17
N PRO A 262 -14.39 -3.32 2.66
CA PRO A 262 -14.23 -3.89 1.34
C PRO A 262 -14.47 -2.82 0.27
N VAL A 263 -13.65 -2.86 -0.77
CA VAL A 263 -13.71 -1.96 -1.91
C VAL A 263 -13.71 -2.78 -3.18
N SER A 264 -14.65 -2.55 -4.06
CA SER A 264 -14.64 -3.11 -5.41
C SER A 264 -14.20 -2.05 -6.42
N PHE A 265 -13.32 -2.44 -7.34
CA PHE A 265 -12.73 -1.57 -8.35
C PHE A 265 -13.17 -2.00 -9.74
N GLU A 266 -13.55 -1.06 -10.55
CA GLU A 266 -13.72 -1.18 -11.99
C GLU A 266 -12.64 -0.33 -12.67
N VAL A 267 -11.89 -0.92 -13.60
CA VAL A 267 -10.79 -0.26 -14.32
C VAL A 267 -11.15 -0.23 -15.80
N ASP A 268 -11.04 0.92 -16.43
CA ASP A 268 -11.44 1.09 -17.84
C ASP A 268 -10.69 0.18 -18.80
N ALA A 269 -9.45 -0.20 -18.45
CA ALA A 269 -8.66 -1.15 -19.23
C ALA A 269 -9.22 -2.58 -19.24
N TYR A 270 -10.12 -2.93 -18.31
CA TYR A 270 -10.73 -4.26 -18.18
C TYR A 270 -12.23 -4.15 -17.96
N PRO A 271 -13.00 -3.77 -19.00
CA PRO A 271 -14.44 -3.54 -18.88
C PRO A 271 -15.16 -4.83 -18.43
N GLY A 272 -16.12 -4.68 -17.50
CA GLY A 272 -16.90 -5.80 -16.95
C GLY A 272 -16.17 -6.67 -15.92
N ARG A 273 -14.89 -6.42 -15.63
CA ARG A 273 -14.17 -7.11 -14.55
C ARG A 273 -14.11 -6.26 -13.30
N ARG A 274 -14.38 -6.88 -12.17
CA ARG A 274 -14.25 -6.26 -10.85
C ARG A 274 -13.05 -6.83 -10.13
N PHE A 275 -12.29 -5.93 -9.53
CA PHE A 275 -11.16 -6.27 -8.67
C PHE A 275 -11.55 -5.91 -7.25
N GLU A 276 -11.16 -6.72 -6.30
CA GLU A 276 -11.46 -6.51 -4.89
C GLU A 276 -10.24 -6.02 -4.13
N GLY A 277 -10.47 -5.20 -3.13
CA GLY A 277 -9.46 -4.70 -2.23
C GLY A 277 -10.04 -4.29 -0.89
N LYS A 278 -9.20 -3.71 -0.03
CA LYS A 278 -9.61 -3.24 1.30
C LYS A 278 -9.00 -1.88 1.58
N VAL A 279 -9.77 -1.00 2.21
CA VAL A 279 -9.26 0.27 2.74
C VAL A 279 -8.16 -0.01 3.75
N LYS A 280 -6.98 0.54 3.54
CA LYS A 280 -5.80 0.37 4.40
C LYS A 280 -5.48 1.65 5.17
N TYR A 281 -5.57 2.80 4.51
CA TYR A 281 -5.24 4.09 5.09
C TYR A 281 -6.33 5.11 4.78
N VAL A 282 -6.61 5.95 5.75
CA VAL A 282 -7.51 7.10 5.64
C VAL A 282 -6.71 8.32 6.05
N ALA A 283 -6.64 9.33 5.18
CA ALA A 283 -5.87 10.54 5.47
C ALA A 283 -6.42 11.24 6.73
N PRO A 284 -5.56 11.80 7.58
CA PRO A 284 -5.99 12.47 8.81
C PRO A 284 -6.61 13.85 8.55
N SER A 285 -6.46 14.40 7.34
CA SER A 285 -6.94 15.71 6.94
C SER A 285 -7.57 15.70 5.56
N LEU A 286 -8.53 16.59 5.34
CA LEU A 286 -9.13 16.86 4.03
C LEU A 286 -8.19 17.72 3.19
N GLN A 287 -8.19 17.50 1.89
CA GLN A 287 -7.61 18.42 0.91
C GLN A 287 -8.58 19.58 0.71
N ALA A 288 -8.21 20.75 1.22
CA ALA A 288 -9.10 21.92 1.28
C ALA A 288 -9.51 22.45 -0.11
N ASP A 289 -8.61 22.35 -1.09
CA ASP A 289 -8.82 22.74 -2.49
C ASP A 289 -9.86 21.87 -3.21
N GLN A 290 -9.92 20.59 -2.89
CA GLN A 290 -10.82 19.61 -3.51
C GLN A 290 -12.02 19.27 -2.63
N ARG A 291 -12.06 19.70 -1.38
CA ARG A 291 -13.05 19.29 -0.36
C ARG A 291 -13.24 17.78 -0.32
N ALA A 292 -12.15 17.08 -0.30
CA ALA A 292 -12.13 15.64 -0.42
C ALA A 292 -11.13 15.01 0.55
N LEU A 293 -11.42 13.78 0.94
CA LEU A 293 -10.54 12.95 1.76
C LEU A 293 -9.80 11.95 0.87
N THR A 294 -8.50 11.85 1.04
CA THR A 294 -7.72 10.80 0.39
C THR A 294 -7.82 9.50 1.20
N VAL A 295 -8.19 8.44 0.52
CA VAL A 295 -8.26 7.09 1.09
C VAL A 295 -7.44 6.16 0.22
N GLU A 296 -6.63 5.30 0.85
CA GLU A 296 -5.84 4.33 0.13
C GLU A 296 -6.33 2.91 0.42
N ALA A 297 -6.56 2.16 -0.64
CA ALA A 297 -6.95 0.77 -0.56
C ALA A 297 -5.89 -0.13 -1.21
N LEU A 298 -5.63 -1.29 -0.60
CA LEU A 298 -4.75 -2.29 -1.18
C LEU A 298 -5.55 -3.23 -2.09
N VAL A 299 -5.03 -3.42 -3.30
CA VAL A 299 -5.60 -4.25 -4.36
C VAL A 299 -4.61 -5.36 -4.69
N PRO A 300 -4.92 -6.63 -4.40
CA PRO A 300 -4.07 -7.75 -4.79
C PRO A 300 -3.90 -7.81 -6.31
N ASN A 301 -2.67 -8.04 -6.77
CA ASN A 301 -2.33 -8.11 -8.19
C ASN A 301 -1.34 -9.27 -8.45
N PRO A 302 -1.68 -10.51 -8.11
CA PRO A 302 -0.75 -11.64 -8.19
C PRO A 302 -0.28 -11.92 -9.61
N ASN A 303 -1.13 -11.71 -10.61
CA ASN A 303 -0.82 -11.95 -12.02
C ASN A 303 -0.15 -10.74 -12.70
N GLY A 304 0.01 -9.60 -12.01
CA GLY A 304 0.59 -8.38 -12.58
C GLY A 304 -0.24 -7.75 -13.71
N GLU A 305 -1.52 -8.07 -13.80
CA GLU A 305 -2.43 -7.56 -14.84
C GLU A 305 -2.65 -6.05 -14.67
N LEU A 306 -2.93 -5.62 -13.45
CA LEU A 306 -3.08 -4.21 -13.13
C LEU A 306 -1.72 -3.52 -13.16
N LYS A 307 -1.69 -2.31 -13.74
CA LYS A 307 -0.47 -1.50 -13.81
C LYS A 307 -0.63 -0.20 -12.99
N PRO A 308 0.42 0.26 -12.32
CA PRO A 308 0.45 1.60 -11.78
C PRO A 308 0.12 2.65 -12.86
N GLY A 309 -0.65 3.68 -12.51
CA GLY A 309 -1.11 4.72 -13.42
C GLY A 309 -2.50 4.49 -14.02
N LEU A 310 -3.09 3.30 -13.88
CA LEU A 310 -4.46 3.05 -14.32
C LEU A 310 -5.45 3.81 -13.46
N PHE A 311 -6.45 4.42 -14.12
CA PHE A 311 -7.59 5.04 -13.45
C PHE A 311 -8.59 3.96 -13.04
N ALA A 312 -9.18 4.12 -11.87
CA ALA A 312 -10.13 3.18 -11.32
C ALA A 312 -11.34 3.89 -10.71
N THR A 313 -12.51 3.34 -10.96
CA THR A 313 -13.73 3.69 -10.24
C THR A 313 -13.93 2.68 -9.12
N ALA A 314 -14.04 3.17 -7.89
CA ALA A 314 -14.19 2.35 -6.70
C ALA A 314 -15.58 2.47 -6.11
N ARG A 315 -16.06 1.39 -5.53
CA ARG A 315 -17.26 1.32 -4.70
C ARG A 315 -16.86 0.79 -3.33
N ILE A 316 -16.95 1.65 -2.31
CA ILE A 316 -16.63 1.30 -0.92
C ILE A 316 -17.94 0.92 -0.24
N GLU A 317 -18.05 -0.29 0.28
CA GLU A 317 -19.23 -0.73 1.02
C GLU A 317 -19.31 -0.04 2.37
N GLN A 318 -20.45 0.60 2.66
CA GLN A 318 -20.67 1.21 3.97
C GLN A 318 -20.99 0.16 5.03
N PRO A 319 -20.52 0.31 6.27
CA PRO A 319 -20.74 -0.68 7.33
C PRO A 319 -22.20 -0.75 7.76
N ALA A 320 -22.91 0.35 7.67
CA ALA A 320 -24.33 0.42 8.03
C ALA A 320 -25.22 0.09 6.82
N ARG A 321 -26.05 -0.94 6.96
CA ARG A 321 -27.13 -1.20 6.03
C ARG A 321 -28.33 -0.32 6.41
N THR A 322 -28.90 0.38 5.44
CA THR A 322 -30.09 1.19 5.66
C THR A 322 -31.33 0.45 5.16
N PRO A 323 -32.45 0.49 5.89
CA PRO A 323 -33.70 -0.09 5.41
C PRO A 323 -34.12 0.59 4.09
N GLY A 324 -34.52 -0.20 3.12
CA GLY A 324 -35.01 0.28 1.84
C GLY A 324 -36.19 -0.58 1.37
N VAL A 325 -37.16 0.06 0.73
CA VAL A 325 -38.35 -0.61 0.18
C VAL A 325 -38.01 -1.20 -1.17
N LEU A 326 -38.10 -2.49 -1.33
CA LEU A 326 -37.79 -3.24 -2.54
C LEU A 326 -39.03 -3.77 -3.20
N VAL A 327 -39.12 -3.57 -4.52
CA VAL A 327 -40.16 -4.15 -5.38
C VAL A 327 -39.49 -4.92 -6.53
N PRO A 328 -40.16 -5.95 -7.11
CA PRO A 328 -39.64 -6.60 -8.31
C PRO A 328 -39.43 -5.59 -9.44
N ALA A 329 -38.32 -5.73 -10.19
CA ALA A 329 -38.01 -4.82 -11.30
C ALA A 329 -39.15 -4.73 -12.35
N ALA A 330 -39.87 -5.83 -12.54
CA ALA A 330 -41.01 -5.91 -13.44
C ALA A 330 -42.23 -5.03 -13.03
N SER A 331 -42.30 -4.54 -11.78
CA SER A 331 -43.38 -3.68 -11.30
C SER A 331 -43.15 -2.20 -11.62
N VAL A 332 -41.93 -1.82 -12.04
CA VAL A 332 -41.61 -0.41 -12.34
C VAL A 332 -41.70 -0.15 -13.83
N VAL A 333 -42.55 0.80 -14.19
CA VAL A 333 -42.68 1.27 -15.57
C VAL A 333 -41.98 2.62 -15.70
N VAL A 334 -41.09 2.73 -16.68
CA VAL A 334 -40.44 4.00 -17.01
C VAL A 334 -41.09 4.56 -18.28
N ALA A 335 -41.76 5.68 -18.16
CA ALA A 335 -42.36 6.36 -19.30
C ALA A 335 -42.00 7.85 -19.26
N SER A 336 -41.53 8.37 -20.38
CA SER A 336 -41.14 9.80 -20.52
C SER A 336 -40.17 10.28 -19.41
N GLY A 337 -39.24 9.41 -18.99
CA GLY A 337 -38.25 9.75 -17.95
C GLY A 337 -38.79 9.69 -16.51
N THR A 338 -40.04 9.29 -16.31
CA THR A 338 -40.68 9.18 -14.99
C THR A 338 -40.89 7.71 -14.65
N SER A 339 -40.44 7.28 -13.47
CA SER A 339 -40.69 5.93 -12.94
C SER A 339 -42.03 5.92 -12.19
N ARG A 340 -42.87 4.93 -12.47
CA ARG A 340 -44.15 4.75 -11.83
C ARG A 340 -44.43 3.30 -11.50
N VAL A 341 -45.26 3.07 -10.50
CA VAL A 341 -45.75 1.75 -10.09
C VAL A 341 -47.28 1.79 -9.97
N PHE A 342 -47.93 0.66 -10.13
CA PHE A 342 -49.36 0.50 -9.94
C PHE A 342 -49.62 -0.23 -8.62
N VAL A 343 -50.15 0.50 -7.63
CA VAL A 343 -50.48 -0.05 -6.30
C VAL A 343 -51.85 -0.70 -6.39
N VAL A 344 -51.96 -1.95 -5.99
CA VAL A 344 -53.22 -2.71 -6.02
C VAL A 344 -54.02 -2.47 -4.74
N ASN A 345 -55.15 -1.76 -4.89
CA ASN A 345 -56.08 -1.45 -3.80
C ASN A 345 -57.43 -2.15 -4.06
N GLY A 346 -57.57 -3.37 -3.50
CA GLY A 346 -58.74 -4.20 -3.68
C GLY A 346 -58.94 -4.62 -5.15
N ASP A 347 -59.95 -4.07 -5.85
CA ASP A 347 -60.32 -4.38 -7.23
C ASP A 347 -59.86 -3.35 -8.27
N HIS A 348 -59.05 -2.35 -7.87
CA HIS A 348 -58.51 -1.31 -8.74
C HIS A 348 -57.03 -1.04 -8.46
N VAL A 349 -56.37 -0.41 -9.39
CA VAL A 349 -54.95 0.03 -9.24
C VAL A 349 -54.89 1.54 -9.20
N GLU A 350 -53.97 2.05 -8.37
CA GLU A 350 -53.59 3.46 -8.26
C GLU A 350 -52.24 3.65 -8.91
N GLU A 351 -52.15 4.51 -9.92
CA GLU A 351 -50.87 4.89 -10.51
C GLU A 351 -50.13 5.84 -9.56
N ARG A 352 -48.90 5.47 -9.18
CA ARG A 352 -48.08 6.29 -8.29
C ARG A 352 -46.72 6.54 -8.87
N ILE A 353 -46.33 7.83 -8.95
CA ILE A 353 -44.97 8.23 -9.33
C ILE A 353 -44.03 7.89 -8.19
N VAL A 354 -42.93 7.22 -8.51
CA VAL A 354 -41.93 6.79 -7.55
C VAL A 354 -40.54 7.23 -7.97
N THR A 355 -39.67 7.40 -6.96
CA THR A 355 -38.25 7.58 -7.20
C THR A 355 -37.56 6.25 -6.98
N THR A 356 -36.89 5.74 -8.01
CA THR A 356 -36.12 4.50 -7.93
C THR A 356 -34.72 4.75 -7.37
N GLY A 357 -34.24 3.82 -6.54
CA GLY A 357 -32.89 3.79 -6.02
C GLY A 357 -32.03 2.76 -6.77
N GLN A 358 -31.20 2.04 -6.03
CA GLN A 358 -30.29 1.05 -6.61
C GLN A 358 -30.97 -0.30 -6.88
N PRO A 359 -30.55 -1.04 -7.93
CA PRO A 359 -30.99 -2.40 -8.16
C PRO A 359 -30.35 -3.35 -7.12
N VAL A 360 -31.14 -4.29 -6.60
CA VAL A 360 -30.72 -5.32 -5.63
C VAL A 360 -31.21 -6.68 -6.14
N GLY A 361 -30.37 -7.39 -6.85
CA GLY A 361 -30.73 -8.65 -7.52
C GLY A 361 -31.80 -8.44 -8.60
N ASP A 362 -32.95 -9.12 -8.47
CA ASP A 362 -34.13 -9.02 -9.31
C ASP A 362 -35.12 -7.90 -8.91
N ARG A 363 -34.77 -7.13 -7.87
CA ARG A 363 -35.58 -6.06 -7.31
C ARG A 363 -34.96 -4.70 -7.51
N ILE A 364 -35.82 -3.66 -7.44
CA ILE A 364 -35.39 -2.24 -7.46
C ILE A 364 -35.83 -1.60 -6.15
N GLU A 365 -34.95 -0.80 -5.58
CA GLU A 365 -35.27 0.05 -4.44
C GLU A 365 -36.19 1.20 -4.86
N ILE A 366 -37.20 1.47 -4.05
CA ILE A 366 -38.02 2.67 -4.13
C ILE A 366 -37.66 3.59 -2.96
N THR A 367 -37.06 4.73 -3.26
CA THR A 367 -36.64 5.71 -2.26
C THR A 367 -37.73 6.65 -1.83
N ASN A 368 -38.73 6.89 -2.70
CA ASN A 368 -39.86 7.73 -2.41
C ASN A 368 -41.11 7.30 -3.23
N GLY A 369 -42.31 7.47 -2.65
CA GLY A 369 -43.57 7.23 -3.32
C GLY A 369 -44.25 5.90 -2.98
N LEU A 370 -43.60 4.96 -2.26
CA LEU A 370 -44.18 3.67 -1.88
C LEU A 370 -43.80 3.32 -0.45
N LYS A 371 -44.67 2.64 0.29
CA LYS A 371 -44.42 2.15 1.64
C LYS A 371 -44.28 0.63 1.67
N ALA A 372 -43.55 0.14 2.65
CA ALA A 372 -43.45 -1.28 2.88
C ALA A 372 -44.84 -1.87 3.21
N GLY A 373 -45.13 -3.06 2.69
CA GLY A 373 -46.40 -3.75 2.84
C GLY A 373 -47.44 -3.43 1.75
N GLU A 374 -47.26 -2.38 0.93
CA GLU A 374 -48.12 -2.11 -0.21
C GLU A 374 -47.93 -3.15 -1.32
N ARG A 375 -49.03 -3.49 -2.01
CA ARG A 375 -48.98 -4.48 -3.09
C ARG A 375 -48.86 -3.75 -4.43
N VAL A 376 -47.90 -4.13 -5.25
CA VAL A 376 -47.63 -3.56 -6.57
C VAL A 376 -47.85 -4.60 -7.67
N ALA A 377 -48.46 -4.19 -8.77
CA ALA A 377 -48.67 -5.05 -9.94
C ALA A 377 -47.32 -5.40 -10.58
N THR A 378 -47.10 -6.67 -10.94
CA THR A 378 -45.87 -7.16 -11.57
C THR A 378 -46.09 -7.67 -12.98
N LYS A 379 -47.36 -7.94 -13.35
CA LYS A 379 -47.73 -8.45 -14.67
C LYS A 379 -48.75 -7.51 -15.33
N SER A 380 -48.71 -7.44 -16.65
CA SER A 380 -49.57 -6.57 -17.47
C SER A 380 -49.44 -5.07 -17.18
N VAL A 381 -48.39 -4.64 -16.49
CA VAL A 381 -48.20 -3.25 -16.02
C VAL A 381 -48.25 -2.19 -17.14
N ALA A 382 -47.83 -2.56 -18.36
CA ALA A 382 -47.90 -1.67 -19.53
C ALA A 382 -49.35 -1.39 -20.04
N GLN A 383 -50.32 -2.18 -19.62
CA GLN A 383 -51.73 -2.05 -20.00
C GLN A 383 -52.57 -1.36 -18.93
N LEU A 384 -52.00 -1.11 -17.75
CA LEU A 384 -52.67 -0.48 -16.63
C LEU A 384 -52.68 1.03 -16.79
N THR A 385 -53.81 1.62 -16.40
CA THR A 385 -54.00 3.06 -16.25
C THR A 385 -54.55 3.34 -14.85
N ASP A 386 -54.42 4.57 -14.40
CA ASP A 386 -54.94 4.97 -13.08
C ASP A 386 -56.41 4.63 -12.95
N GLY A 387 -56.82 4.02 -11.82
CA GLY A 387 -58.17 3.57 -11.55
C GLY A 387 -58.65 2.34 -12.33
N ALA A 388 -57.77 1.66 -13.12
CA ALA A 388 -58.17 0.44 -13.85
C ALA A 388 -58.61 -0.68 -12.91
N LYS A 389 -59.72 -1.39 -13.29
CA LYS A 389 -60.20 -2.56 -12.54
C LYS A 389 -59.33 -3.78 -12.83
N VAL A 390 -58.90 -4.45 -11.78
CA VAL A 390 -58.03 -5.64 -11.84
C VAL A 390 -58.69 -6.87 -11.18
N SER A 391 -58.22 -8.03 -11.56
CA SER A 391 -58.72 -9.31 -11.05
C SER A 391 -57.56 -10.24 -10.64
#